data_3c1df9092145565150cd069ae0d4f7ae
#
_entry.id   3c1df9092145565150cd069ae0d4f7ae
#
_cell.length_a   1.000
_cell.length_b   1.000
_cell.length_c   1.000
_cell.angle_alpha   90.00
_cell.angle_beta   90.00
_cell.angle_gamma   90.00
#
_symmetry.space_group_name_H-M   'P 1'
#
loop_
_entity.id
_entity.type
_entity.pdbx_description
1 polymer ?
#
loop_
_entity_poly.entity_id
_entity_poly.type
_entity_poly.pdbx_seq_one_letter_code
_entity_poly.pdbx_strand_id
1 'polypeptide(L)'
;PGASAATQLRQAIEAATFSPPTPAPPADQPGPDGRGLPDDARPDPALVRVQVLLDRTRFSPGIIDGLGGQNTRQAIAAFEAANGLTVDGELDPAVFQRLTSGDSGRVLIDYTITAADVAGPFIGTVPSDLEAMARLETVGYADAREALAEKFHMTEALLDALNPDADFTRAGQPLVVAQTGPAPLQGEVSRIVVNKAEQSVRAFAADGTLLAFYPATIGSGEMPSPSGTYTVRAIAPEPNYTYDPSRVSYGKGGGKLVVPPGPNNPVGSVWIDLSRDTYGIHGTPEPETIGRFT
;
A
#
# COMPACT_ATOMS: atom_id res chain seq x y z
N PRO A 1 -18.98 -32.69 -4.57
CA PRO A 1 -18.17 -31.87 -3.67
C PRO A 1 -18.36 -30.42 -4.08
N GLY A 2 -18.82 -29.56 -3.14
CA GLY A 2 -18.95 -28.12 -3.38
C GLY A 2 -17.56 -27.48 -3.58
N ALA A 3 -17.50 -26.35 -4.30
CA ALA A 3 -16.26 -25.59 -4.44
C ALA A 3 -15.77 -25.13 -3.04
N SER A 4 -14.44 -25.09 -2.82
CA SER A 4 -13.87 -24.58 -1.57
C SER A 4 -14.22 -23.10 -1.38
N ALA A 5 -14.16 -22.61 -0.12
CA ALA A 5 -14.41 -21.19 0.17
C ALA A 5 -13.49 -20.26 -0.65
N ALA A 6 -12.22 -20.61 -0.81
CA ALA A 6 -11.27 -19.87 -1.66
C ALA A 6 -11.69 -19.87 -3.14
N THR A 7 -12.14 -21.00 -3.67
CA THR A 7 -12.65 -21.06 -5.05
C THR A 7 -13.89 -20.20 -5.23
N GLN A 8 -14.80 -20.20 -4.24
CA GLN A 8 -16.01 -19.37 -4.26
C GLN A 8 -15.65 -17.89 -4.18
N LEU A 9 -14.70 -17.50 -3.30
CA LEU A 9 -14.21 -16.12 -3.19
C LEU A 9 -13.58 -15.65 -4.50
N ARG A 10 -12.69 -16.45 -5.10
CA ARG A 10 -12.10 -16.16 -6.42
C ARG A 10 -13.15 -15.92 -7.48
N GLN A 11 -14.14 -16.84 -7.59
CA GLN A 11 -15.23 -16.72 -8.56
C GLN A 11 -16.08 -15.47 -8.31
N ALA A 12 -16.38 -15.17 -7.04
CA ALA A 12 -17.14 -14.00 -6.68
C ALA A 12 -16.40 -12.69 -7.05
N ILE A 13 -15.09 -12.61 -6.82
CA ILE A 13 -14.27 -11.45 -7.20
C ILE A 13 -14.26 -11.26 -8.72
N GLU A 14 -14.03 -12.33 -9.48
CA GLU A 14 -13.96 -12.26 -10.95
C GLU A 14 -15.32 -11.96 -11.59
N ALA A 15 -16.42 -12.43 -10.98
CA ALA A 15 -17.77 -12.20 -11.45
C ALA A 15 -18.43 -10.93 -10.86
N ALA A 16 -17.72 -10.23 -9.97
CA ALA A 16 -18.30 -9.10 -9.27
C ALA A 16 -18.77 -8.01 -10.24
N THR A 17 -20.00 -7.58 -10.05
CA THR A 17 -20.59 -6.44 -10.71
C THR A 17 -20.79 -5.33 -9.69
N PHE A 18 -21.22 -4.15 -10.12
CA PHE A 18 -21.54 -3.09 -9.17
C PHE A 18 -22.56 -3.59 -8.13
N SER A 19 -22.15 -3.54 -6.87
CA SER A 19 -23.03 -3.62 -5.72
C SER A 19 -22.73 -2.42 -4.83
N PRO A 20 -23.74 -1.73 -4.30
CA PRO A 20 -23.48 -0.68 -3.32
C PRO A 20 -22.62 -1.25 -2.19
N PRO A 21 -21.54 -0.59 -1.79
CA PRO A 21 -20.69 -1.10 -0.73
C PRO A 21 -21.51 -1.25 0.56
N THR A 22 -21.31 -2.37 1.26
CA THR A 22 -21.85 -2.53 2.61
C THR A 22 -21.21 -1.43 3.47
N PRO A 23 -22.00 -0.64 4.23
CA PRO A 23 -21.43 0.39 5.08
C PRO A 23 -20.32 -0.20 5.95
N ALA A 24 -19.12 0.35 5.85
CA ALA A 24 -18.05 -0.02 6.76
C ALA A 24 -18.50 0.24 8.21
N PRO A 25 -18.14 -0.60 9.17
CA PRO A 25 -18.36 -0.28 10.57
C PRO A 25 -17.73 1.09 10.88
N PRO A 26 -18.34 1.91 11.75
CA PRO A 26 -17.85 3.25 12.03
C PRO A 26 -16.37 3.21 12.40
N ALA A 27 -15.59 4.09 11.77
CA ALA A 27 -14.13 4.17 11.90
C ALA A 27 -13.62 4.49 13.33
N ASP A 28 -14.52 4.68 14.29
CA ASP A 28 -14.23 5.10 15.67
C ASP A 28 -14.00 3.94 16.65
N GLN A 29 -13.96 2.70 16.20
CA GLN A 29 -13.55 1.60 17.08
C GLN A 29 -12.20 1.04 16.60
N PRO A 30 -11.08 1.50 17.18
CA PRO A 30 -9.84 0.78 17.04
C PRO A 30 -10.06 -0.63 17.60
N GLY A 31 -9.59 -1.64 16.87
CA GLY A 31 -9.52 -3.00 17.41
C GLY A 31 -8.79 -2.99 18.77
N PRO A 32 -9.00 -3.98 19.63
CA PRO A 32 -8.47 -4.02 20.98
C PRO A 32 -6.95 -3.89 21.10
N ASP A 33 -6.24 -3.93 20.00
CA ASP A 33 -4.77 -3.81 19.88
C ASP A 33 -4.31 -2.57 19.07
N GLY A 34 -5.24 -1.69 18.68
CA GLY A 34 -4.90 -0.48 17.88
C GLY A 34 -4.48 -0.78 16.43
N ARG A 35 -4.54 -2.04 16.01
CA ARG A 35 -4.24 -2.49 14.66
C ARG A 35 -5.55 -2.70 13.93
N GLY A 36 -5.86 -1.84 12.97
CA GLY A 36 -6.81 -2.05 11.88
C GLY A 36 -8.19 -2.66 12.22
N LEU A 37 -8.92 -2.97 11.17
CA LEU A 37 -10.25 -3.59 11.23
C LEU A 37 -10.21 -4.98 11.92
N PRO A 38 -11.34 -5.45 12.48
CA PRO A 38 -11.42 -6.77 13.10
C PRO A 38 -10.88 -7.86 12.17
N ASP A 39 -10.07 -8.79 12.70
CA ASP A 39 -9.52 -9.95 11.97
C ASP A 39 -10.58 -10.84 11.30
N ASP A 40 -11.87 -10.63 11.63
CA ASP A 40 -13.02 -11.35 11.08
C ASP A 40 -13.76 -10.60 9.97
N ALA A 41 -13.30 -9.42 9.57
CA ALA A 41 -13.89 -8.69 8.44
C ALA A 41 -13.66 -9.46 7.13
N ARG A 42 -14.72 -9.98 6.54
CA ARG A 42 -14.63 -10.71 5.27
C ARG A 42 -14.42 -9.73 4.13
N PRO A 43 -13.48 -10.00 3.20
CA PRO A 43 -13.30 -9.17 2.02
C PRO A 43 -14.57 -9.16 1.16
N ASP A 44 -15.01 -7.97 0.77
CA ASP A 44 -16.09 -7.79 -0.21
C ASP A 44 -15.51 -8.05 -1.62
N PRO A 45 -16.03 -9.03 -2.37
CA PRO A 45 -15.53 -9.34 -3.71
C PRO A 45 -15.55 -8.17 -4.69
N ALA A 46 -16.55 -7.30 -4.62
CA ALA A 46 -16.65 -6.14 -5.49
C ALA A 46 -15.59 -5.10 -5.14
N LEU A 47 -15.31 -4.90 -3.83
CA LEU A 47 -14.24 -4.00 -3.39
C LEU A 47 -12.85 -4.53 -3.78
N VAL A 48 -12.56 -5.84 -3.62
CA VAL A 48 -11.30 -6.42 -4.11
C VAL A 48 -11.13 -6.11 -5.60
N ARG A 49 -12.16 -6.36 -6.42
CA ARG A 49 -12.12 -6.09 -7.85
C ARG A 49 -11.82 -4.62 -8.14
N VAL A 50 -12.52 -3.71 -7.48
CA VAL A 50 -12.35 -2.25 -7.65
C VAL A 50 -10.97 -1.80 -7.19
N GLN A 51 -10.48 -2.27 -6.05
CA GLN A 51 -9.15 -1.93 -5.55
C GLN A 51 -8.04 -2.37 -6.52
N VAL A 52 -8.12 -3.59 -7.09
CA VAL A 52 -7.16 -4.05 -8.10
C VAL A 52 -7.22 -3.17 -9.36
N LEU A 53 -8.41 -2.83 -9.84
CA LEU A 53 -8.56 -1.99 -11.02
C LEU A 53 -8.05 -0.56 -10.77
N LEU A 54 -8.32 0.03 -9.61
CA LEU A 54 -7.78 1.34 -9.21
C LEU A 54 -6.25 1.30 -9.14
N ASP A 55 -5.65 0.29 -8.51
CA ASP A 55 -4.20 0.13 -8.42
C ASP A 55 -3.54 0.16 -9.81
N ARG A 56 -4.14 -0.52 -10.79
CA ARG A 56 -3.66 -0.52 -12.18
C ARG A 56 -3.71 0.86 -12.85
N THR A 57 -4.63 1.72 -12.44
CA THR A 57 -4.78 3.07 -13.02
C THR A 57 -3.84 4.11 -12.39
N ARG A 58 -3.01 3.74 -11.42
CA ARG A 58 -2.19 4.63 -10.58
C ARG A 58 -2.98 5.53 -9.63
N PHE A 59 -4.25 5.29 -9.45
CA PHE A 59 -5.05 5.88 -8.38
C PHE A 59 -5.14 4.85 -7.26
N SER A 60 -4.03 4.72 -6.50
CA SER A 60 -3.85 3.64 -5.54
C SER A 60 -4.85 3.72 -4.40
N PRO A 61 -5.57 2.64 -4.09
CA PRO A 61 -6.41 2.56 -2.89
C PRO A 61 -5.60 2.25 -1.61
N GLY A 62 -4.27 2.21 -1.71
CA GLY A 62 -3.40 1.61 -0.70
C GLY A 62 -3.31 0.10 -0.88
N ILE A 63 -3.27 -0.63 0.22
CA ILE A 63 -3.23 -2.10 0.18
C ILE A 63 -4.58 -2.67 -0.24
N ILE A 64 -4.56 -3.75 -1.01
CA ILE A 64 -5.75 -4.47 -1.47
C ILE A 64 -6.17 -5.44 -0.36
N ASP A 65 -7.31 -5.17 0.26
CA ASP A 65 -7.86 -5.91 1.41
C ASP A 65 -9.32 -6.34 1.22
N GLY A 66 -10.01 -5.78 0.22
CA GLY A 66 -11.44 -6.00 0.03
C GLY A 66 -12.32 -5.27 1.04
N LEU A 67 -11.78 -4.30 1.77
CA LEU A 67 -12.50 -3.54 2.77
C LEU A 67 -12.69 -2.09 2.29
N GLY A 68 -13.83 -1.51 2.63
CA GLY A 68 -14.08 -0.11 2.37
C GLY A 68 -13.37 0.78 3.38
N GLY A 69 -12.89 1.95 2.95
CA GLY A 69 -12.23 2.87 3.85
C GLY A 69 -11.93 4.22 3.20
N GLN A 70 -11.29 5.10 3.95
CA GLN A 70 -10.94 6.43 3.48
C GLN A 70 -10.02 6.39 2.26
N ASN A 71 -9.00 5.50 2.27
CA ASN A 71 -8.06 5.37 1.16
C ASN A 71 -8.76 4.98 -0.14
N THR A 72 -9.66 3.99 -0.10
CA THR A 72 -10.45 3.58 -1.27
C THR A 72 -11.33 4.72 -1.78
N ARG A 73 -12.04 5.43 -0.88
CA ARG A 73 -12.86 6.59 -1.29
C ARG A 73 -12.04 7.71 -1.91
N GLN A 74 -10.89 8.02 -1.36
CA GLN A 74 -10.01 9.04 -1.93
C GLN A 74 -9.42 8.64 -3.28
N ALA A 75 -9.11 7.36 -3.46
CA ALA A 75 -8.65 6.82 -4.75
C ALA A 75 -9.77 6.92 -5.80
N ILE A 76 -11.01 6.58 -5.42
CA ILE A 76 -12.18 6.76 -6.29
C ILE A 76 -12.35 8.24 -6.65
N ALA A 77 -12.34 9.16 -5.69
CA ALA A 77 -12.46 10.60 -5.95
C ALA A 77 -11.37 11.12 -6.89
N ALA A 78 -10.14 10.66 -6.75
CA ALA A 78 -9.05 11.01 -7.64
C ALA A 78 -9.26 10.43 -9.07
N PHE A 79 -9.74 9.20 -9.16
CA PHE A 79 -10.09 8.57 -10.43
C PHE A 79 -11.26 9.29 -11.13
N GLU A 80 -12.31 9.66 -10.40
CA GLU A 80 -13.46 10.44 -10.88
C GLU A 80 -13.00 11.77 -11.47
N ALA A 81 -12.20 12.51 -10.70
CA ALA A 81 -11.65 13.81 -11.16
C ALA A 81 -10.84 13.68 -12.46
N ALA A 82 -10.02 12.64 -12.57
CA ALA A 82 -9.20 12.39 -13.75
C ALA A 82 -10.02 11.93 -14.97
N ASN A 83 -11.23 11.38 -14.75
CA ASN A 83 -12.09 10.85 -15.81
C ASN A 83 -13.33 11.72 -16.09
N GLY A 84 -13.46 12.90 -15.46
CA GLY A 84 -14.59 13.80 -15.67
C GLY A 84 -15.92 13.26 -15.15
N LEU A 85 -15.87 12.41 -14.12
CA LEU A 85 -17.05 11.92 -13.40
C LEU A 85 -17.43 12.87 -12.26
N THR A 86 -18.59 12.67 -11.66
CA THR A 86 -18.98 13.38 -10.42
C THR A 86 -18.03 12.98 -9.31
N VAL A 87 -17.38 13.96 -8.68
CA VAL A 87 -16.36 13.69 -7.64
C VAL A 87 -17.04 13.63 -6.28
N ASP A 88 -17.34 12.43 -5.80
CA ASP A 88 -17.90 12.19 -4.48
C ASP A 88 -17.17 11.08 -3.69
N GLY A 89 -16.30 10.32 -4.38
CA GLY A 89 -15.51 9.24 -3.78
C GLY A 89 -16.34 8.00 -3.44
N GLU A 90 -17.55 7.91 -3.98
CA GLU A 90 -18.41 6.75 -3.75
C GLU A 90 -18.30 5.77 -4.94
N LEU A 91 -18.31 4.49 -4.63
CA LEU A 91 -18.37 3.48 -5.67
C LEU A 91 -19.80 3.43 -6.22
N ASP A 92 -19.98 3.97 -7.40
CA ASP A 92 -21.24 4.02 -8.12
C ASP A 92 -21.17 3.26 -9.47
N PRO A 93 -22.30 3.08 -10.20
CA PRO A 93 -22.32 2.43 -11.51
C PRO A 93 -21.41 3.10 -12.53
N ALA A 94 -21.25 4.43 -12.51
CA ALA A 94 -20.44 5.16 -13.48
C ALA A 94 -18.94 4.90 -13.25
N VAL A 95 -18.51 4.94 -12.00
CA VAL A 95 -17.14 4.59 -11.59
C VAL A 95 -16.83 3.15 -11.97
N PHE A 96 -17.70 2.21 -11.58
CA PHE A 96 -17.50 0.78 -11.87
C PHE A 96 -17.44 0.52 -13.37
N GLN A 97 -18.35 1.09 -14.14
CA GLN A 97 -18.36 0.97 -15.60
C GLN A 97 -17.10 1.55 -16.20
N ARG A 98 -16.64 2.73 -15.73
CA ARG A 98 -15.45 3.38 -16.27
C ARG A 98 -14.19 2.57 -15.99
N LEU A 99 -14.04 2.00 -14.79
CA LEU A 99 -12.94 1.11 -14.41
C LEU A 99 -12.92 -0.16 -15.30
N THR A 100 -14.07 -0.81 -15.41
CA THR A 100 -14.17 -2.09 -16.16
C THR A 100 -14.16 -1.92 -17.67
N SER A 101 -14.60 -0.78 -18.22
CA SER A 101 -14.51 -0.49 -19.66
C SER A 101 -13.07 -0.21 -20.10
N GLY A 102 -12.25 0.33 -19.22
CA GLY A 102 -10.83 0.56 -19.46
C GLY A 102 -9.98 -0.70 -19.31
N ASP A 103 -10.43 -1.64 -18.48
CA ASP A 103 -9.76 -2.90 -18.21
C ASP A 103 -10.78 -3.99 -17.85
N SER A 104 -11.18 -4.76 -18.86
CA SER A 104 -12.09 -5.91 -18.70
C SER A 104 -11.38 -7.22 -18.36
N GLY A 105 -10.05 -7.19 -18.15
CA GLY A 105 -9.23 -8.34 -17.84
C GLY A 105 -9.52 -8.95 -16.47
N ARG A 106 -8.93 -10.11 -16.25
CA ARG A 106 -8.97 -10.75 -14.93
C ARG A 106 -8.28 -9.87 -13.91
N VAL A 107 -8.82 -9.82 -12.71
CA VAL A 107 -8.23 -9.11 -11.57
C VAL A 107 -7.43 -10.03 -10.66
N LEU A 108 -7.61 -11.34 -10.79
CA LEU A 108 -6.83 -12.37 -10.12
C LEU A 108 -6.11 -13.25 -11.13
N ILE A 109 -4.88 -13.66 -10.81
CA ILE A 109 -4.07 -14.56 -11.62
C ILE A 109 -3.57 -15.75 -10.80
N ASP A 110 -3.27 -16.83 -11.51
CA ASP A 110 -2.52 -17.94 -10.95
C ASP A 110 -1.03 -17.60 -11.01
N TYR A 111 -0.39 -17.61 -9.86
CA TYR A 111 1.05 -17.38 -9.71
C TYR A 111 1.69 -18.65 -9.15
N THR A 112 2.86 -19.00 -9.64
CA THR A 112 3.63 -20.11 -9.07
C THR A 112 4.79 -19.53 -8.26
N ILE A 113 4.86 -19.85 -6.97
CA ILE A 113 5.97 -19.43 -6.11
C ILE A 113 7.29 -19.85 -6.75
N THR A 114 8.17 -18.92 -6.99
CA THR A 114 9.48 -19.16 -7.58
C THR A 114 10.51 -19.53 -6.52
N ALA A 115 11.64 -20.10 -6.94
CA ALA A 115 12.78 -20.31 -6.04
C ALA A 115 13.29 -18.97 -5.44
N ALA A 116 13.19 -17.87 -6.16
CA ALA A 116 13.60 -16.56 -5.68
C ALA A 116 12.66 -16.02 -4.56
N ASP A 117 11.36 -16.30 -4.65
CA ASP A 117 10.41 -15.86 -3.62
C ASP A 117 10.65 -16.52 -2.26
N VAL A 118 11.25 -17.71 -2.23
CA VAL A 118 11.54 -18.45 -1.00
C VAL A 118 13.02 -18.45 -0.60
N ALA A 119 13.87 -17.80 -1.38
CA ALA A 119 15.31 -17.77 -1.12
C ALA A 119 15.71 -16.87 0.07
N GLY A 120 14.90 -15.85 0.38
CA GLY A 120 15.23 -14.89 1.40
C GLY A 120 16.39 -13.96 1.00
N PRO A 121 17.10 -13.40 1.94
CA PRO A 121 17.07 -13.69 3.38
C PRO A 121 15.80 -13.19 4.08
N PHE A 122 15.23 -14.02 4.95
CA PHE A 122 14.14 -13.66 5.84
C PHE A 122 14.67 -13.50 7.26
N ILE A 123 14.16 -12.48 7.97
CA ILE A 123 14.68 -12.13 9.30
C ILE A 123 13.84 -12.71 10.45
N GLY A 124 12.72 -13.38 10.12
CA GLY A 124 11.78 -13.94 11.10
C GLY A 124 10.96 -12.85 11.79
N THR A 125 11.47 -12.29 12.84
CA THR A 125 10.82 -11.18 13.55
C THR A 125 11.52 -9.87 13.22
N VAL A 126 10.76 -8.88 12.75
CA VAL A 126 11.28 -7.52 12.54
C VAL A 126 11.50 -6.88 13.92
N PRO A 127 12.73 -6.44 14.24
CA PRO A 127 12.98 -5.77 15.52
C PRO A 127 12.20 -4.47 15.63
N SER A 128 11.67 -4.17 16.79
CA SER A 128 10.95 -2.91 17.05
C SER A 128 11.89 -1.74 17.41
N ASP A 129 13.16 -2.02 17.72
CA ASP A 129 14.13 -1.00 18.10
C ASP A 129 15.22 -0.80 17.03
N LEU A 130 15.64 0.46 16.85
CA LEU A 130 16.60 0.85 15.82
C LEU A 130 18.00 0.30 16.07
N GLU A 131 18.39 0.02 17.32
CA GLU A 131 19.70 -0.54 17.62
C GLU A 131 19.81 -2.00 17.18
N ALA A 132 18.73 -2.76 17.36
CA ALA A 132 18.66 -4.14 16.88
C ALA A 132 18.59 -4.18 15.35
N MET A 133 17.79 -3.29 14.72
CA MET A 133 17.75 -3.17 13.26
C MET A 133 19.13 -2.80 12.68
N ALA A 134 19.88 -1.89 13.32
CA ALA A 134 21.20 -1.47 12.86
C ALA A 134 22.28 -2.57 12.91
N ARG A 135 22.01 -3.69 13.60
CA ARG A 135 22.92 -4.86 13.66
C ARG A 135 22.66 -5.90 12.57
N LEU A 136 21.56 -5.74 11.83
CA LEU A 136 21.22 -6.65 10.72
C LEU A 136 22.09 -6.31 9.50
N GLU A 137 22.27 -7.26 8.61
CA GLU A 137 22.86 -7.02 7.28
C GLU A 137 21.89 -6.34 6.34
N THR A 138 20.58 -6.66 6.49
CA THR A 138 19.44 -6.04 5.79
C THR A 138 18.22 -6.14 6.67
N VAL A 139 17.31 -5.16 6.61
CA VAL A 139 16.01 -5.24 7.24
C VAL A 139 15.02 -5.89 6.26
N GLY A 140 15.24 -7.19 6.02
CA GLY A 140 14.48 -8.01 5.09
C GLY A 140 13.04 -8.25 5.53
N TYR A 141 12.27 -8.94 4.70
CA TYR A 141 10.95 -9.45 5.08
C TYR A 141 11.05 -10.44 6.25
N ALA A 142 10.01 -10.51 7.07
CA ALA A 142 9.93 -11.51 8.12
C ALA A 142 9.92 -12.93 7.52
N ASP A 143 9.12 -13.13 6.49
CA ASP A 143 8.98 -14.42 5.80
C ASP A 143 8.55 -14.26 4.32
N ALA A 144 8.40 -15.38 3.62
CA ALA A 144 7.98 -15.40 2.23
C ALA A 144 6.52 -14.99 2.03
N ARG A 145 5.66 -15.14 3.04
CA ARG A 145 4.24 -14.76 2.99
C ARG A 145 4.11 -13.25 2.97
N GLU A 146 4.81 -12.53 3.86
CA GLU A 146 4.89 -11.07 3.86
C GLU A 146 5.41 -10.56 2.50
N ALA A 147 6.54 -11.11 2.04
CA ALA A 147 7.13 -10.74 0.76
C ALA A 147 6.18 -10.93 -0.43
N LEU A 148 5.40 -12.01 -0.44
CA LEU A 148 4.41 -12.29 -1.49
C LEU A 148 3.18 -11.38 -1.38
N ALA A 149 2.71 -11.10 -0.16
CA ALA A 149 1.60 -10.19 0.05
C ALA A 149 1.94 -8.79 -0.47
N GLU A 150 3.09 -8.24 -0.10
CA GLU A 150 3.56 -6.94 -0.58
C GLU A 150 3.83 -6.92 -2.10
N LYS A 151 4.43 -7.99 -2.64
CA LYS A 151 4.66 -8.13 -4.09
C LYS A 151 3.40 -7.97 -4.91
N PHE A 152 2.26 -8.41 -4.39
CA PHE A 152 0.96 -8.33 -5.05
C PHE A 152 0.04 -7.27 -4.47
N HIS A 153 0.58 -6.35 -3.67
CA HIS A 153 -0.11 -5.24 -3.02
C HIS A 153 -1.32 -5.67 -2.17
N MET A 154 -1.29 -6.89 -1.63
CA MET A 154 -2.37 -7.49 -0.85
C MET A 154 -2.05 -7.47 0.64
N THR A 155 -3.09 -7.48 1.49
CA THR A 155 -2.89 -7.89 2.87
C THR A 155 -2.59 -9.39 2.94
N GLU A 156 -1.83 -9.81 3.94
CA GLU A 156 -1.64 -11.23 4.22
C GLU A 156 -2.96 -11.97 4.44
N ALA A 157 -3.92 -11.31 5.10
CA ALA A 157 -5.25 -11.87 5.34
C ALA A 157 -6.02 -12.18 4.04
N LEU A 158 -5.97 -11.29 3.03
CA LEU A 158 -6.58 -11.55 1.73
C LEU A 158 -5.81 -12.64 0.96
N LEU A 159 -4.48 -12.63 1.05
CA LEU A 159 -3.64 -13.67 0.43
C LEU A 159 -3.99 -15.05 1.01
N ASP A 160 -4.13 -15.17 2.32
CA ASP A 160 -4.55 -16.41 3.00
C ASP A 160 -5.98 -16.82 2.63
N ALA A 161 -6.92 -15.89 2.60
CA ALA A 161 -8.31 -16.19 2.24
C ALA A 161 -8.44 -16.76 0.82
N LEU A 162 -7.59 -16.32 -0.10
CA LEU A 162 -7.52 -16.85 -1.47
C LEU A 162 -6.73 -18.17 -1.54
N ASN A 163 -5.86 -18.46 -0.57
CA ASN A 163 -4.91 -19.57 -0.60
C ASN A 163 -4.80 -20.28 0.76
N PRO A 164 -5.91 -20.77 1.35
CA PRO A 164 -5.93 -21.27 2.74
C PRO A 164 -5.04 -22.50 3.00
N ASP A 165 -4.72 -23.25 1.96
CA ASP A 165 -3.90 -24.46 2.07
C ASP A 165 -2.49 -24.27 1.51
N ALA A 166 -2.06 -23.02 1.25
CA ALA A 166 -0.76 -22.74 0.65
C ALA A 166 0.38 -22.87 1.65
N ASP A 167 1.46 -23.51 1.20
CA ASP A 167 2.75 -23.48 1.87
C ASP A 167 3.63 -22.41 1.17
N PHE A 168 3.66 -21.20 1.75
CA PHE A 168 4.40 -20.06 1.20
C PHE A 168 5.92 -20.28 1.20
N THR A 169 6.42 -21.27 1.90
CA THR A 169 7.86 -21.60 1.94
C THR A 169 8.30 -22.53 0.79
N ARG A 170 7.35 -22.99 -0.03
CA ARG A 170 7.59 -24.02 -1.03
C ARG A 170 7.56 -23.47 -2.46
N ALA A 171 8.71 -23.43 -3.12
CA ALA A 171 8.76 -23.16 -4.55
C ALA A 171 7.95 -24.20 -5.36
N GLY A 172 7.30 -23.74 -6.42
CA GLY A 172 6.40 -24.56 -7.23
C GLY A 172 4.96 -24.63 -6.73
N GLN A 173 4.66 -24.05 -5.56
CA GLN A 173 3.29 -23.96 -5.04
C GLN A 173 2.48 -22.96 -5.87
N PRO A 174 1.27 -23.33 -6.38
CA PRO A 174 0.39 -22.40 -7.04
C PRO A 174 -0.34 -21.51 -6.02
N LEU A 175 -0.48 -20.24 -6.34
CA LEU A 175 -1.23 -19.24 -5.57
C LEU A 175 -2.22 -18.52 -6.48
N VAL A 176 -3.31 -18.04 -5.89
CA VAL A 176 -4.20 -17.04 -6.49
C VAL A 176 -3.84 -15.69 -5.90
N VAL A 177 -3.47 -14.73 -6.73
CA VAL A 177 -3.02 -13.40 -6.29
C VAL A 177 -3.66 -12.29 -7.11
N ALA A 178 -3.66 -11.07 -6.59
CA ALA A 178 -4.11 -9.90 -7.33
C ALA A 178 -3.21 -9.65 -8.54
N GLN A 179 -3.82 -9.40 -9.69
CA GLN A 179 -3.08 -8.97 -10.88
C GLN A 179 -2.82 -7.47 -10.78
N THR A 180 -1.85 -7.09 -10.00
CA THR A 180 -1.37 -5.73 -9.86
C THR A 180 -0.42 -5.34 -10.99
N GLY A 181 0.04 -4.14 -10.96
CA GLY A 181 1.00 -3.63 -11.94
C GLY A 181 0.38 -2.48 -12.72
N PRO A 182 0.77 -1.26 -12.36
CA PRO A 182 0.22 -0.07 -13.00
C PRO A 182 0.64 -0.02 -14.47
N ALA A 183 -0.27 0.49 -15.30
CA ALA A 183 0.08 0.89 -16.66
C ALA A 183 1.27 1.86 -16.63
N PRO A 184 2.11 1.93 -17.69
CA PRO A 184 3.18 2.91 -17.77
C PRO A 184 2.66 4.32 -17.49
N LEU A 185 3.44 5.13 -16.76
CA LEU A 185 3.07 6.50 -16.47
C LEU A 185 2.97 7.27 -17.81
N GLN A 186 1.82 7.91 -18.03
CA GLN A 186 1.58 8.69 -19.24
C GLN A 186 2.01 10.14 -18.99
N GLY A 187 3.27 10.45 -19.30
CA GLY A 187 3.84 11.78 -19.13
C GLY A 187 4.88 11.87 -18.01
N GLU A 188 5.43 13.07 -17.85
CA GLU A 188 6.43 13.38 -16.84
C GLU A 188 5.80 14.09 -15.65
N VAL A 189 6.19 13.71 -14.44
CA VAL A 189 5.79 14.39 -13.21
C VAL A 189 6.55 15.71 -13.10
N SER A 190 5.82 16.81 -13.12
CA SER A 190 6.39 18.14 -12.90
C SER A 190 6.13 18.68 -11.50
N ARG A 191 5.09 18.22 -10.84
CA ARG A 191 4.70 18.68 -9.51
C ARG A 191 4.08 17.55 -8.68
N ILE A 192 4.52 17.48 -7.42
CA ILE A 192 3.92 16.60 -6.42
C ILE A 192 3.21 17.50 -5.39
N VAL A 193 1.98 17.16 -5.05
CA VAL A 193 1.20 17.81 -4.00
C VAL A 193 0.96 16.81 -2.87
N VAL A 194 1.48 17.13 -1.68
CA VAL A 194 1.19 16.40 -0.46
C VAL A 194 0.10 17.15 0.29
N ASN A 195 -1.09 16.57 0.37
CA ASN A 195 -2.22 17.12 1.11
C ASN A 195 -2.26 16.50 2.51
N LYS A 196 -1.95 17.31 3.51
CA LYS A 196 -1.87 16.85 4.90
C LYS A 196 -3.24 16.53 5.50
N ALA A 197 -4.26 17.28 5.13
CA ALA A 197 -5.62 17.06 5.65
C ALA A 197 -6.26 15.80 5.04
N GLU A 198 -5.99 15.52 3.78
CA GLU A 198 -6.49 14.34 3.09
C GLU A 198 -5.55 13.13 3.22
N GLN A 199 -4.37 13.30 3.82
CA GLN A 199 -3.35 12.25 3.91
C GLN A 199 -3.07 11.61 2.53
N SER A 200 -2.76 12.44 1.55
CA SER A 200 -2.59 11.99 0.17
C SER A 200 -1.40 12.66 -0.53
N VAL A 201 -0.87 11.95 -1.52
CA VAL A 201 0.14 12.42 -2.47
C VAL A 201 -0.45 12.36 -3.88
N ARG A 202 -0.39 13.47 -4.60
CA ARG A 202 -0.85 13.57 -5.99
C ARG A 202 0.29 14.03 -6.89
N ALA A 203 0.48 13.35 -7.99
CA ALA A 203 1.48 13.70 -9.01
C ALA A 203 0.80 14.30 -10.23
N PHE A 204 1.33 15.44 -10.70
CA PHE A 204 0.76 16.19 -11.82
C PHE A 204 1.80 16.39 -12.92
N ALA A 205 1.34 16.38 -14.17
CA ALA A 205 2.09 16.85 -15.33
C ALA A 205 2.19 18.38 -15.34
N ALA A 206 2.99 18.91 -16.28
CA ALA A 206 3.19 20.36 -16.43
C ALA A 206 1.90 21.10 -16.83
N ASP A 207 1.01 20.46 -17.57
CA ASP A 207 -0.30 21.01 -17.96
C ASP A 207 -1.37 20.94 -16.86
N GLY A 208 -1.04 20.37 -15.70
CA GLY A 208 -1.95 20.20 -14.59
C GLY A 208 -2.72 18.89 -14.58
N THR A 209 -2.50 18.00 -15.55
CA THR A 209 -3.12 16.68 -15.58
C THR A 209 -2.69 15.86 -14.37
N LEU A 210 -3.65 15.28 -13.65
CA LEU A 210 -3.39 14.35 -12.56
C LEU A 210 -2.92 13.00 -13.12
N LEU A 211 -1.68 12.64 -12.83
CA LEU A 211 -1.04 11.43 -13.32
C LEU A 211 -1.13 10.24 -12.36
N ALA A 212 -1.13 10.52 -11.05
CA ALA A 212 -1.17 9.48 -10.04
C ALA A 212 -1.68 10.04 -8.70
N PHE A 213 -2.29 9.16 -7.92
CA PHE A 213 -2.75 9.39 -6.56
C PHE A 213 -2.30 8.24 -5.66
N TYR A 214 -1.84 8.58 -4.46
CA TYR A 214 -1.48 7.62 -3.43
C TYR A 214 -1.96 8.12 -2.06
N PRO A 215 -2.52 7.26 -1.20
CA PRO A 215 -2.69 7.59 0.20
C PRO A 215 -1.32 7.74 0.86
N ALA A 216 -1.24 8.51 1.94
CA ALA A 216 0.01 8.75 2.64
C ALA A 216 -0.23 8.98 4.13
N THR A 217 0.66 8.54 4.96
CA THR A 217 0.74 8.94 6.36
C THR A 217 1.59 10.21 6.46
N ILE A 218 1.09 11.21 7.16
CA ILE A 218 1.68 12.55 7.18
C ILE A 218 2.22 12.84 8.57
N GLY A 219 3.50 12.64 8.77
CA GLY A 219 4.24 13.03 9.97
C GLY A 219 3.49 12.86 11.31
N SER A 220 4.21 12.60 12.36
CA SER A 220 3.61 12.50 13.70
C SER A 220 3.37 13.87 14.33
N GLY A 221 2.63 13.91 15.47
CA GLY A 221 2.51 15.12 16.28
C GLY A 221 3.86 15.62 16.82
N GLU A 222 4.84 14.74 17.01
CA GLU A 222 6.18 15.06 17.47
C GLU A 222 7.08 15.58 16.34
N MET A 223 6.87 15.09 15.10
CA MET A 223 7.60 15.50 13.89
C MET A 223 6.61 15.84 12.78
N PRO A 224 5.89 16.97 12.89
CA PRO A 224 4.89 17.34 11.91
C PRO A 224 5.52 17.65 10.56
N SER A 225 4.91 17.12 9.50
CA SER A 225 5.33 17.45 8.14
C SER A 225 5.25 18.94 7.86
N PRO A 226 6.28 19.55 7.25
CA PRO A 226 6.32 20.97 6.98
C PRO A 226 5.28 21.36 5.93
N SER A 227 4.84 22.61 5.98
CA SER A 227 4.08 23.24 4.89
C SER A 227 5.01 24.14 4.07
N GLY A 228 4.76 24.22 2.77
CA GLY A 228 5.54 25.06 1.85
C GLY A 228 5.82 24.36 0.53
N THR A 229 6.65 24.99 -0.29
CA THR A 229 7.10 24.45 -1.57
C THR A 229 8.57 24.06 -1.46
N TYR A 230 8.86 22.85 -1.88
CA TYR A 230 10.19 22.26 -1.85
C TYR A 230 10.52 21.67 -3.21
N THR A 231 11.80 21.49 -3.50
CA THR A 231 12.26 20.79 -4.71
C THR A 231 12.76 19.41 -4.36
N VAL A 232 12.58 18.45 -5.24
CA VAL A 232 13.21 17.13 -5.16
C VAL A 232 14.69 17.31 -5.49
N ARG A 233 15.58 16.87 -4.58
CA ARG A 233 17.04 16.91 -4.77
C ARG A 233 17.60 15.62 -5.33
N ALA A 234 17.07 14.50 -4.86
CA ALA A 234 17.52 13.16 -5.25
C ALA A 234 16.41 12.13 -5.02
N ILE A 235 16.53 10.99 -5.69
CA ILE A 235 15.73 9.79 -5.43
C ILE A 235 16.74 8.67 -5.14
N ALA A 236 16.65 8.09 -3.95
CA ALA A 236 17.51 6.99 -3.51
C ALA A 236 16.68 5.70 -3.41
N PRO A 237 16.89 4.73 -4.29
CA PRO A 237 16.36 3.38 -4.08
C PRO A 237 17.18 2.69 -2.98
N GLU A 238 16.56 1.76 -2.27
CA GLU A 238 17.15 0.99 -1.16
C GLU A 238 17.96 1.86 -0.18
N PRO A 239 17.33 2.88 0.45
CA PRO A 239 18.05 3.81 1.30
C PRO A 239 18.45 3.17 2.63
N ASN A 240 19.59 3.59 3.18
CA ASN A 240 19.84 3.43 4.60
C ASN A 240 18.97 4.43 5.38
N TYR A 241 18.45 4.03 6.53
CA TYR A 241 17.86 4.96 7.47
C TYR A 241 18.90 5.41 8.50
N THR A 242 19.17 6.71 8.55
CA THR A 242 20.10 7.28 9.51
C THR A 242 19.33 7.99 10.63
N TYR A 243 19.34 7.40 11.82
CA TYR A 243 18.82 8.03 13.02
C TYR A 243 19.94 8.83 13.72
N ASP A 244 19.69 10.11 13.93
CA ASP A 244 20.58 10.99 14.68
C ASP A 244 19.77 11.64 15.82
N PRO A 245 19.98 11.20 17.07
CA PRO A 245 19.20 11.70 18.21
C PRO A 245 19.38 13.19 18.48
N SER A 246 20.43 13.81 17.97
CA SER A 246 20.65 15.27 18.10
C SER A 246 19.76 16.09 17.16
N ARG A 247 19.15 15.47 16.16
CA ARG A 247 18.34 16.12 15.12
C ARG A 247 16.83 15.89 15.29
N VAL A 248 16.40 15.12 16.29
CA VAL A 248 15.01 14.80 16.56
C VAL A 248 14.62 15.22 17.99
N SER A 249 13.41 15.74 18.16
CA SER A 249 12.94 16.28 19.44
C SER A 249 12.77 15.21 20.53
N TYR A 250 12.56 13.95 20.13
CA TYR A 250 12.39 12.81 21.01
C TYR A 250 13.69 11.97 21.18
N GLY A 251 14.83 12.47 20.72
CA GLY A 251 16.10 11.80 20.82
C GLY A 251 16.46 11.51 22.27
N LYS A 252 16.40 10.23 22.68
CA LYS A 252 16.95 9.74 23.93
C LYS A 252 18.41 9.47 23.68
N GLY A 253 19.30 10.11 24.44
CA GLY A 253 20.76 10.05 24.27
C GLY A 253 21.27 8.73 23.69
N GLY A 254 22.38 8.75 22.99
CA GLY A 254 22.92 7.62 22.24
C GLY A 254 23.73 8.13 21.05
N GLY A 255 24.40 7.24 20.36
CA GLY A 255 25.12 7.54 19.13
C GLY A 255 24.19 7.57 17.91
N LYS A 256 24.71 8.10 16.82
CA LYS A 256 24.10 8.00 15.50
C LYS A 256 23.99 6.52 15.11
N LEU A 257 22.80 6.09 14.66
CA LEU A 257 22.54 4.75 14.17
C LEU A 257 22.34 4.78 12.66
N VAL A 258 22.81 3.76 11.98
CA VAL A 258 22.54 3.55 10.56
C VAL A 258 21.87 2.19 10.42
N VAL A 259 20.60 2.21 10.06
CA VAL A 259 19.82 1.02 9.78
C VAL A 259 20.03 0.66 8.31
N PRO A 260 20.40 -0.59 7.98
CA PRO A 260 20.64 -1.01 6.60
C PRO A 260 19.35 -1.00 5.75
N PRO A 261 19.49 -1.06 4.42
CA PRO A 261 18.34 -1.11 3.52
C PRO A 261 17.54 -2.40 3.69
N GLY A 262 16.33 -2.37 3.15
CA GLY A 262 15.43 -3.52 3.08
C GLY A 262 13.97 -3.09 3.14
N PRO A 263 13.02 -3.97 2.78
CA PRO A 263 11.60 -3.65 2.76
C PRO A 263 11.07 -3.19 4.13
N ASN A 264 11.55 -3.79 5.20
CA ASN A 264 11.17 -3.44 6.58
C ASN A 264 12.06 -2.34 7.21
N ASN A 265 12.83 -1.60 6.38
CA ASN A 265 13.52 -0.39 6.83
C ASN A 265 12.50 0.71 7.19
N PRO A 266 12.71 1.51 8.24
CA PRO A 266 11.78 2.58 8.66
C PRO A 266 11.33 3.54 7.57
N VAL A 267 12.10 3.69 6.49
CA VAL A 267 11.75 4.55 5.34
C VAL A 267 11.44 3.75 4.07
N GLY A 268 11.28 2.43 4.21
CA GLY A 268 10.95 1.53 3.11
C GLY A 268 12.03 1.49 2.02
N SER A 269 11.65 1.11 0.82
CA SER A 269 12.56 0.84 -0.30
C SER A 269 12.92 2.06 -1.16
N VAL A 270 12.33 3.24 -0.92
CA VAL A 270 12.61 4.46 -1.69
C VAL A 270 12.55 5.69 -0.79
N TRP A 271 13.53 6.59 -0.95
CA TRP A 271 13.55 7.91 -0.36
C TRP A 271 13.63 8.98 -1.45
N ILE A 272 12.66 9.89 -1.48
CA ILE A 272 12.65 11.08 -2.34
C ILE A 272 13.07 12.27 -1.47
N ASP A 273 14.31 12.72 -1.63
CA ASP A 273 14.90 13.78 -0.83
C ASP A 273 14.38 15.16 -1.25
N LEU A 274 14.03 15.98 -0.28
CA LEU A 274 13.51 17.32 -0.49
C LEU A 274 14.56 18.40 -0.15
N SER A 275 14.36 19.59 -0.70
CA SER A 275 15.24 20.76 -0.42
C SER A 275 15.15 21.26 1.02
N ARG A 276 14.30 20.69 1.85
CA ARG A 276 14.26 20.87 3.30
C ARG A 276 15.00 19.72 3.97
N ASP A 277 16.04 20.02 4.70
CA ASP A 277 16.86 19.03 5.39
C ASP A 277 16.02 18.17 6.34
N THR A 278 16.31 16.87 6.36
CA THR A 278 15.63 15.83 7.16
C THR A 278 14.22 15.45 6.73
N TYR A 279 13.71 16.01 5.64
CA TYR A 279 12.37 15.69 5.13
C TYR A 279 12.45 15.05 3.74
N GLY A 280 11.62 14.04 3.53
CA GLY A 280 11.48 13.31 2.28
C GLY A 280 10.08 12.72 2.14
N ILE A 281 9.80 12.18 0.95
CA ILE A 281 8.67 11.28 0.70
C ILE A 281 9.30 9.89 0.61
N HIS A 282 8.76 8.95 1.37
CA HIS A 282 9.39 7.63 1.50
C HIS A 282 8.36 6.51 1.69
N GLY A 283 8.80 5.28 1.57
CA GLY A 283 8.01 4.10 1.86
C GLY A 283 7.80 3.86 3.36
N THR A 284 7.21 2.73 3.69
CA THR A 284 6.94 2.29 5.06
C THR A 284 7.17 0.79 5.17
N PRO A 285 7.60 0.28 6.33
CA PRO A 285 7.61 -1.16 6.62
C PRO A 285 6.21 -1.73 6.87
N GLU A 286 5.21 -0.88 7.06
CA GLU A 286 3.84 -1.27 7.39
C GLU A 286 2.84 -0.66 6.39
N PRO A 287 2.76 -1.16 5.13
CA PRO A 287 1.93 -0.57 4.08
C PRO A 287 0.44 -0.54 4.43
N GLU A 288 -0.03 -1.45 5.27
CA GLU A 288 -1.41 -1.51 5.74
C GLU A 288 -1.80 -0.34 6.67
N THR A 289 -0.81 0.37 7.23
CA THR A 289 -1.05 1.53 8.11
C THR A 289 -1.12 2.85 7.37
N ILE A 290 -0.81 2.87 6.07
CA ILE A 290 -0.80 4.09 5.26
C ILE A 290 -2.19 4.76 5.26
N GLY A 291 -2.22 6.09 5.47
CA GLY A 291 -3.45 6.88 5.47
C GLY A 291 -4.30 6.72 6.74
N ARG A 292 -3.79 6.02 7.75
CA ARG A 292 -4.42 5.95 9.08
C ARG A 292 -3.79 6.99 10.00
N PHE A 293 -4.61 7.59 10.86
CA PHE A 293 -4.08 8.45 11.93
C PHE A 293 -3.43 7.56 12.99
N THR A 294 -2.18 7.81 13.28
CA THR A 294 -1.43 7.18 14.37
C THR A 294 -1.40 8.10 15.60
#